data_23f8b005495da1f1e8060f59bbc7127e
#
_entry.id   23f8b005495da1f1e8060f59bbc7127e
#
_cell.length_a   1.000
_cell.length_b   1.000
_cell.length_c   1.000
_cell.angle_alpha   90.00
_cell.angle_beta   90.00
_cell.angle_gamma   90.00
#
_symmetry.space_group_name_H-M   'P 1'
#
loop_
_entity.id
_entity.type
_entity.pdbx_description
1 polymer ?
#
loop_
_entity_poly.entity_id
_entity_poly.type
_entity_poly.pdbx_seq_one_letter_code
_entity_poly.pdbx_strand_id
1 'polypeptide(L)'
;MSEIPKNIKKLALSRDLKATIRIGKSGLTENLVSEIIGQLSSKSIVKIKINRGLFEKNDLQNVWNHLENSTNSMLVSSRGNVGVLWKP
;
A
#
# COMPACT_ATOMS: atom_id res chain seq x y z
N MET A 1 6.62 8.93 17.92
CA MET A 1 5.70 8.01 17.25
C MET A 1 4.68 8.77 16.43
N SER A 2 4.64 8.53 15.16
CA SER A 2 3.66 9.22 14.32
C SER A 2 2.40 8.39 14.24
N GLU A 3 1.29 9.01 14.56
CA GLU A 3 -0.02 8.40 14.42
C GLU A 3 -0.63 8.83 13.09
N ILE A 4 -1.40 7.92 12.52
CA ILE A 4 -2.09 8.20 11.27
C ILE A 4 -3.32 9.07 11.59
N PRO A 5 -3.45 10.26 10.99
CA PRO A 5 -4.62 11.12 11.25
C PRO A 5 -5.94 10.45 10.91
N LYS A 6 -6.99 10.83 11.61
CA LYS A 6 -8.33 10.25 11.40
C LYS A 6 -8.84 10.50 9.98
N ASN A 7 -8.56 11.67 9.40
CA ASN A 7 -8.97 11.98 8.03
C ASN A 7 -8.30 11.06 7.03
N ILE A 8 -7.05 10.67 7.28
CA ILE A 8 -6.33 9.72 6.43
C ILE A 8 -6.95 8.33 6.54
N LYS A 9 -7.31 7.91 7.75
CA LYS A 9 -7.99 6.63 7.97
C LYS A 9 -9.33 6.57 7.24
N LYS A 10 -10.08 7.66 7.29
CA LYS A 10 -11.36 7.76 6.57
C LYS A 10 -11.15 7.70 5.06
N LEU A 11 -10.15 8.41 4.57
CA LEU A 11 -9.82 8.42 3.15
C LEU A 11 -9.44 7.02 2.66
N ALA A 12 -8.69 6.30 3.46
CA ALA A 12 -8.26 4.95 3.13
C ALA A 12 -9.44 3.97 2.99
N LEU A 13 -10.53 4.23 3.72
CA LEU A 13 -11.74 3.40 3.67
C LEU A 13 -12.76 3.92 2.67
N SER A 14 -12.49 5.05 2.04
CA SER A 14 -13.40 5.66 1.09
C SER A 14 -13.48 4.86 -0.19
N ARG A 15 -14.69 4.74 -0.73
CA ARG A 15 -14.91 4.11 -2.03
C ARG A 15 -14.35 4.94 -3.18
N ASP A 16 -14.15 6.24 -2.95
CA ASP A 16 -13.61 7.14 -3.95
C ASP A 16 -12.11 6.94 -4.15
N LEU A 17 -11.43 6.39 -3.15
CA LEU A 17 -10.01 6.08 -3.27
C LEU A 17 -9.83 4.78 -4.03
N LYS A 18 -9.32 4.88 -5.25
CA LYS A 18 -9.13 3.71 -6.12
C LYS A 18 -7.70 3.23 -6.09
N ALA A 19 -7.51 1.93 -6.30
CA ALA A 19 -6.19 1.35 -6.38
C ALA A 19 -5.47 1.87 -7.64
N THR A 20 -4.31 2.48 -7.42
CA THR A 20 -3.48 3.01 -8.51
C THR A 20 -2.25 2.15 -8.75
N ILE A 21 -1.98 1.21 -7.85
CA ILE A 21 -0.88 0.25 -7.97
C ILE A 21 -1.47 -1.16 -7.92
N ARG A 22 -0.99 -2.02 -8.81
CA ARG A 22 -1.36 -3.45 -8.80
C ARG A 22 -0.10 -4.29 -8.77
N ILE A 23 -0.10 -5.30 -7.91
CA ILE A 23 0.99 -6.25 -7.83
C ILE A 23 0.55 -7.54 -8.53
N GLY A 24 1.24 -7.87 -9.62
CA GLY A 24 0.97 -9.05 -10.42
C GLY A 24 2.07 -10.09 -10.31
N LYS A 25 2.19 -10.92 -11.35
CA LYS A 25 3.13 -12.05 -11.38
C LYS A 25 4.58 -11.67 -11.12
N SER A 26 4.98 -10.47 -11.49
CA SER A 26 6.35 -10.00 -11.27
C SER A 26 6.67 -9.76 -9.79
N GLY A 27 5.65 -9.69 -8.94
CA GLY A 27 5.83 -9.53 -7.51
C GLY A 27 6.36 -8.15 -7.13
N LEU A 28 7.20 -8.14 -6.09
CA LEU A 28 7.74 -6.89 -5.54
C LEU A 28 9.06 -6.54 -6.22
N THR A 29 8.96 -5.91 -7.39
CA THR A 29 10.14 -5.50 -8.16
C THR A 29 10.61 -4.11 -7.72
N GLU A 30 11.87 -3.78 -8.07
CA GLU A 30 12.40 -2.44 -7.81
C GLU A 30 11.59 -1.36 -8.55
N ASN A 31 11.15 -1.66 -9.76
CA ASN A 31 10.31 -0.74 -10.53
C ASN A 31 8.99 -0.46 -9.82
N LEU A 32 8.39 -1.50 -9.25
CA LEU A 32 7.14 -1.36 -8.50
C LEU A 32 7.35 -0.47 -7.27
N VAL A 33 8.41 -0.73 -6.51
CA VAL A 33 8.73 0.07 -5.32
C VAL A 33 8.97 1.53 -5.71
N SER A 34 9.72 1.77 -6.78
CA SER A 34 9.97 3.13 -7.28
C SER A 34 8.68 3.84 -7.68
N GLU A 35 7.77 3.12 -8.31
CA GLU A 35 6.47 3.68 -8.69
C GLU A 35 5.64 4.07 -7.47
N ILE A 36 5.63 3.22 -6.45
CA ILE A 36 4.93 3.52 -5.19
C ILE A 36 5.52 4.77 -4.54
N ILE A 37 6.85 4.86 -4.46
CA ILE A 37 7.55 6.02 -3.89
C ILE A 37 7.16 7.29 -4.65
N GLY A 38 7.15 7.22 -5.98
CA GLY A 38 6.76 8.35 -6.82
C GLY A 38 5.35 8.82 -6.56
N GLN A 39 4.40 7.88 -6.44
CA GLN A 39 3.01 8.23 -6.16
C GLN A 39 2.83 8.78 -4.74
N LEU A 40 3.54 8.23 -3.77
CA LEU A 40 3.51 8.73 -2.39
C LEU A 40 4.06 10.16 -2.30
N SER A 41 5.11 10.47 -3.07
CA SER A 41 5.66 11.82 -3.15
C SER A 41 4.64 12.81 -3.70
N SER A 42 3.85 12.38 -4.66
CA SER A 42 2.90 13.23 -5.34
C SER A 42 1.57 13.36 -4.60
N LYS A 43 1.06 12.23 -4.07
CA LYS A 43 -0.29 12.16 -3.51
C LYS A 43 -0.35 11.93 -2.01
N SER A 44 0.76 11.57 -1.40
CA SER A 44 0.89 11.20 0.02
C SER A 44 0.18 9.91 0.41
N ILE A 45 -0.80 9.45 -0.35
CA ILE A 45 -1.56 8.23 -0.08
C ILE A 45 -1.67 7.39 -1.35
N VAL A 46 -1.51 6.08 -1.21
CA VAL A 46 -1.57 5.15 -2.35
C VAL A 46 -2.33 3.90 -1.94
N LYS A 47 -3.29 3.50 -2.76
CA LYS A 47 -4.02 2.25 -2.58
C LYS A 47 -3.45 1.20 -3.52
N ILE A 48 -3.13 0.04 -2.96
CA ILE A 48 -2.45 -1.05 -3.68
C ILE A 48 -3.34 -2.29 -3.67
N LYS A 49 -3.48 -2.91 -4.83
CA LYS A 49 -4.21 -4.16 -4.97
C LYS A 49 -3.25 -5.27 -5.41
N ILE A 50 -3.25 -6.38 -4.67
CA ILE A 50 -2.44 -7.55 -4.98
C ILE A 50 -3.31 -8.57 -5.69
N ASN A 51 -2.82 -9.15 -6.78
CA ASN A 51 -3.56 -10.19 -7.50
C ASN A 51 -3.82 -11.39 -6.59
N ARG A 52 -5.03 -11.94 -6.69
CA ARG A 52 -5.42 -13.11 -5.90
C ARG A 52 -4.53 -14.30 -6.23
N GLY A 53 -4.21 -15.08 -5.20
CA GLY A 53 -3.43 -16.28 -5.36
C GLY A 53 -1.94 -16.07 -5.51
N LEU A 54 -1.49 -14.81 -5.53
CA LEU A 54 -0.07 -14.50 -5.64
C LEU A 54 0.68 -14.79 -4.33
N PHE A 55 0.04 -14.49 -3.22
CA PHE A 55 0.57 -14.71 -1.87
C PHE A 55 -0.47 -15.37 -0.99
N GLU A 56 -0.04 -16.16 -0.02
CA GLU A 56 -0.90 -16.70 1.01
C GLU A 56 -1.24 -15.62 2.04
N LYS A 57 -2.30 -15.83 2.82
CA LYS A 57 -2.74 -14.86 3.82
C LYS A 57 -1.64 -14.49 4.80
N ASN A 58 -0.85 -15.46 5.22
CA ASN A 58 0.24 -15.22 6.15
C ASN A 58 1.35 -14.38 5.53
N ASP A 59 1.54 -14.51 4.22
CA ASP A 59 2.56 -13.78 3.49
C ASP A 59 2.13 -12.34 3.19
N LEU A 60 0.84 -12.07 3.14
CA LEU A 60 0.34 -10.71 2.89
C LEU A 60 0.84 -9.72 3.94
N GLN A 61 0.87 -10.11 5.20
CA GLN A 61 1.38 -9.24 6.25
C GLN A 61 2.86 -8.90 6.00
N ASN A 62 3.64 -9.87 5.57
CA ASN A 62 5.05 -9.67 5.24
C ASN A 62 5.21 -8.74 4.04
N VAL A 63 4.33 -8.86 3.06
CA VAL A 63 4.34 -7.99 1.88
C VAL A 63 4.09 -6.55 2.29
N TRP A 64 3.08 -6.30 3.13
CA TRP A 64 2.79 -4.94 3.59
C TRP A 64 3.94 -4.37 4.42
N ASN A 65 4.54 -5.18 5.30
CA ASN A 65 5.70 -4.76 6.09
C ASN A 65 6.88 -4.39 5.19
N HIS A 66 7.13 -5.20 4.17
CA HIS A 66 8.19 -4.93 3.20
C HIS A 66 7.95 -3.61 2.48
N LEU A 67 6.72 -3.37 2.05
CA LEU A 67 6.37 -2.13 1.35
C LEU A 67 6.49 -0.90 2.26
N GLU A 68 6.07 -1.02 3.51
CA GLU A 68 6.25 0.08 4.48
C GLU A 68 7.73 0.46 4.60
N ASN A 69 8.60 -0.54 4.75
CA ASN A 69 10.03 -0.31 4.91
C ASN A 69 10.67 0.20 3.62
N SER A 70 10.34 -0.40 2.49
CA SER A 70 10.95 -0.04 1.20
C SER A 70 10.53 1.33 0.70
N THR A 71 9.33 1.77 1.03
CA THR A 71 8.79 3.05 0.57
C THR A 71 8.78 4.13 1.66
N ASN A 72 9.25 3.77 2.84
CA ASN A 72 9.29 4.67 4.00
C ASN A 72 7.91 5.29 4.28
N SER A 73 6.91 4.43 4.31
CA SER A 73 5.52 4.81 4.49
C SER A 73 4.87 3.99 5.60
N MET A 74 3.61 4.27 5.90
CA MET A 74 2.84 3.59 6.93
C MET A 74 1.62 2.92 6.32
N LEU A 75 1.36 1.68 6.73
CA LEU A 75 0.16 0.97 6.31
C LEU A 75 -1.03 1.52 7.11
N VAL A 76 -1.95 2.15 6.41
CA VAL A 76 -3.15 2.74 7.03
C VAL A 76 -4.22 1.68 7.28
N SER A 77 -4.45 0.86 6.26
CA SER A 77 -5.41 -0.23 6.36
C SER A 77 -5.05 -1.32 5.37
N SER A 78 -5.44 -2.55 5.69
CA SER A 78 -5.34 -3.66 4.76
C SER A 78 -6.57 -4.54 4.91
N ARG A 79 -7.13 -4.96 3.81
CA ARG A 79 -8.29 -5.83 3.80
C ARG A 79 -8.14 -6.81 2.65
N GLY A 80 -7.91 -8.07 2.99
CA GLY A 80 -7.63 -9.09 1.98
C GLY A 80 -6.40 -8.72 1.16
N ASN A 81 -6.57 -8.60 -0.14
CA ASN A 81 -5.48 -8.31 -1.07
C ASN A 81 -5.31 -6.81 -1.37
N VAL A 82 -5.96 -5.95 -0.60
CA VAL A 82 -5.91 -4.50 -0.82
C VAL A 82 -5.35 -3.82 0.42
N GLY A 83 -4.43 -2.90 0.21
CA GLY A 83 -3.86 -2.11 1.31
C GLY A 83 -3.66 -0.67 0.89
N VAL A 84 -3.59 0.22 1.88
CA VAL A 84 -3.38 1.64 1.67
C VAL A 84 -2.15 2.08 2.43
N LEU A 85 -1.21 2.70 1.74
CA LEU A 85 0.00 3.28 2.32
C LEU A 85 -0.12 4.79 2.35
N TRP A 86 0.44 5.39 3.39
CA TRP A 86 0.45 6.84 3.56
C TRP A 86 1.83 7.29 4.01
N LYS A 87 2.31 8.37 3.42
CA LYS A 87 3.58 8.98 3.80
C LYS A 87 3.32 10.39 4.29
N PRO A 88 3.63 10.67 5.56
CA PRO A 88 3.44 12.02 6.12
C PRO A 88 4.36 13.05 5.47
#